data_57f5dfe381595ea06b66ef4f839fd765
#
_entry.id   57f5dfe381595ea06b66ef4f839fd765
#
_cell.length_a   1.000
_cell.length_b   1.000
_cell.length_c   1.000
_cell.angle_alpha   90.00
_cell.angle_beta   90.00
_cell.angle_gamma   90.00
#
_symmetry.space_group_name_H-M   'P 1'
#
loop_
_entity.id
_entity.type
_entity.pdbx_description
1 polymer ?
#
loop_
_entity_poly.entity_id
_entity_poly.type
_entity_poly.pdbx_seq_one_letter_code
_entity_poly.pdbx_strand_id
1 'polypeptide(L)'
;TDMNGCSIQLTDTVSEPAPLVLTLDSLSNVSCNGLTDASVYVGVVGGNGNYQYTWNGVSSTTEDLSGIGAGQYTLVVIDDKGCTDSLSVTVTEPDSLLANYVLSSYVGGNNVSCNGAADGSFDVSVQGGTLPYSYSWNTSDTTEDLSLIGQGYYSLSITDANGCLVSVADSIVEPDVLSASIAATDVSCNGGTDGTVAVSVSGGSGPYTVNWSASNGGQINSAIGVTFRVDMGGLSIDPSGVDVVLSSGQAVDLVTVADSVYMATAFFNMGDTVKYRFFNGSVAEIVPVNCGVTQNLTLFERELIVTSDTTLSAVLFGSCSASVLGTGGYAVTAADSLTAVTAGTFTATIVDANGCSIAVLDSVSQPDVLVITLDTLVDASCPQTVDGYLGVL
;
A
#
# COMPACT_ATOMS: atom_id res chain seq x y z
N THR A 1 -76.83 -63.18 44.14
CA THR A 1 -77.39 -64.45 44.59
C THR A 1 -78.54 -64.17 45.54
N ASP A 2 -79.75 -64.79 45.29
CA ASP A 2 -80.89 -64.65 46.16
C ASP A 2 -80.88 -65.72 47.31
N MET A 3 -81.90 -65.71 48.25
CA MET A 3 -82.00 -66.65 49.39
C MET A 3 -82.25 -68.10 48.95
N ASN A 4 -82.60 -68.35 47.69
CA ASN A 4 -82.83 -69.66 47.12
C ASN A 4 -81.66 -70.24 46.32
N GLY A 5 -80.52 -69.47 46.30
CA GLY A 5 -79.26 -69.83 45.62
C GLY A 5 -79.22 -69.48 44.13
N CYS A 6 -80.22 -68.79 43.60
CA CYS A 6 -80.13 -68.28 42.23
C CYS A 6 -79.18 -67.06 42.13
N SER A 7 -78.18 -67.13 41.30
CA SER A 7 -77.28 -66.08 41.03
C SER A 7 -77.46 -65.54 39.61
N ILE A 8 -77.38 -64.22 39.52
CA ILE A 8 -77.27 -63.54 38.25
C ILE A 8 -75.88 -62.87 38.24
N GLN A 9 -75.19 -63.07 37.23
CA GLN A 9 -73.86 -62.45 37.02
C GLN A 9 -74.05 -61.35 35.98
N LEU A 10 -73.68 -60.15 36.37
CA LEU A 10 -73.53 -59.04 35.45
C LEU A 10 -72.03 -58.85 35.16
N THR A 11 -71.66 -58.99 33.93
CA THR A 11 -70.27 -58.68 33.46
C THR A 11 -70.36 -57.49 32.54
N ASP A 12 -69.51 -56.48 32.83
CA ASP A 12 -69.31 -55.35 31.95
C ASP A 12 -67.78 -55.20 31.75
N THR A 13 -67.43 -54.68 30.63
CA THR A 13 -66.03 -54.47 30.28
C THR A 13 -65.69 -52.96 30.38
N VAL A 14 -64.74 -52.64 31.21
CA VAL A 14 -64.11 -51.30 31.20
C VAL A 14 -63.02 -51.31 30.14
N SER A 15 -63.20 -50.53 29.08
CA SER A 15 -62.20 -50.32 28.05
C SER A 15 -61.45 -48.99 28.32
N GLU A 16 -60.18 -49.00 28.13
CA GLU A 16 -59.35 -47.74 28.11
C GLU A 16 -59.21 -47.20 26.68
N PRO A 17 -59.20 -45.92 26.48
CA PRO A 17 -58.94 -45.31 25.17
C PRO A 17 -57.50 -45.58 24.71
N ALA A 18 -57.27 -45.46 23.42
CA ALA A 18 -55.89 -45.44 22.90
C ALA A 18 -55.05 -44.29 23.57
N PRO A 19 -53.79 -44.53 23.88
CA PRO A 19 -52.96 -43.48 24.46
C PRO A 19 -52.95 -42.18 23.61
N LEU A 20 -53.00 -41.03 24.25
CA LEU A 20 -52.74 -39.72 23.60
C LEU A 20 -51.30 -39.67 23.21
N VAL A 21 -50.99 -39.43 21.92
CA VAL A 21 -49.63 -39.41 21.38
C VAL A 21 -49.47 -38.21 20.43
N LEU A 22 -48.40 -37.46 20.67
CA LEU A 22 -48.00 -36.37 19.82
C LEU A 22 -46.84 -36.80 18.91
N THR A 23 -46.86 -36.39 17.64
CA THR A 23 -45.83 -36.63 16.65
C THR A 23 -45.38 -35.30 16.02
N LEU A 24 -44.09 -35.15 15.75
CA LEU A 24 -43.61 -34.05 14.91
C LEU A 24 -43.77 -34.45 13.44
N ASP A 25 -44.70 -33.82 12.74
CA ASP A 25 -44.98 -34.11 11.33
C ASP A 25 -44.02 -33.39 10.39
N SER A 26 -43.75 -32.13 10.66
CA SER A 26 -42.68 -31.40 9.96
C SER A 26 -42.15 -30.18 10.77
N LEU A 27 -40.92 -29.81 10.48
CA LEU A 27 -40.23 -28.64 11.04
C LEU A 27 -39.57 -27.85 9.91
N SER A 28 -39.90 -26.58 9.80
CA SER A 28 -39.15 -25.62 9.01
C SER A 28 -38.43 -24.68 9.96
N ASN A 29 -37.12 -24.68 9.91
CA ASN A 29 -36.28 -23.76 10.68
C ASN A 29 -36.36 -22.33 10.12
N VAL A 30 -35.84 -21.36 10.86
CA VAL A 30 -35.75 -19.96 10.43
C VAL A 30 -34.84 -19.87 9.19
N SER A 31 -35.28 -19.15 8.18
CA SER A 31 -34.54 -19.04 6.92
C SER A 31 -33.30 -18.16 7.04
N CYS A 32 -33.40 -17.03 7.76
CA CYS A 32 -32.28 -16.09 7.99
C CYS A 32 -32.17 -15.76 9.47
N ASN A 33 -30.97 -15.51 9.92
CA ASN A 33 -30.70 -15.10 11.29
C ASN A 33 -31.63 -13.97 11.73
N GLY A 34 -32.30 -14.12 12.87
CA GLY A 34 -33.20 -13.14 13.47
C GLY A 34 -34.57 -13.01 12.81
N LEU A 35 -34.91 -13.79 11.79
CA LEU A 35 -36.29 -13.83 11.27
C LEU A 35 -37.22 -14.66 12.15
N THR A 36 -38.52 -14.57 11.84
CA THR A 36 -39.60 -15.29 12.54
C THR A 36 -40.48 -15.98 11.51
N ASP A 37 -39.88 -16.76 10.64
CA ASP A 37 -40.58 -17.45 9.53
C ASP A 37 -40.60 -18.98 9.67
N ALA A 38 -40.15 -19.50 10.80
CA ALA A 38 -40.16 -20.91 11.10
C ALA A 38 -41.60 -21.43 11.34
N SER A 39 -41.79 -22.74 11.14
CA SER A 39 -43.05 -23.43 11.41
C SER A 39 -42.82 -24.82 11.99
N VAL A 40 -43.74 -25.24 12.85
CA VAL A 40 -43.82 -26.58 13.50
C VAL A 40 -45.18 -27.12 13.23
N TYR A 41 -45.27 -28.30 12.61
CA TYR A 41 -46.51 -29.05 12.37
C TYR A 41 -46.47 -30.29 13.23
N VAL A 42 -47.57 -30.51 13.98
CA VAL A 42 -47.70 -31.59 14.95
C VAL A 42 -48.96 -32.42 14.65
N GLY A 43 -48.84 -33.73 14.72
CA GLY A 43 -49.97 -34.63 14.66
C GLY A 43 -50.35 -35.12 16.06
N VAL A 44 -51.66 -35.18 16.34
CA VAL A 44 -52.21 -35.70 17.60
C VAL A 44 -53.10 -36.88 17.31
N VAL A 45 -52.86 -38.01 17.98
CA VAL A 45 -53.66 -39.23 17.83
C VAL A 45 -54.01 -39.83 19.20
N GLY A 46 -55.09 -40.58 19.28
CA GLY A 46 -55.53 -41.26 20.52
C GLY A 46 -56.30 -40.36 21.51
N GLY A 47 -56.29 -40.70 22.78
CA GLY A 47 -57.06 -39.99 23.81
C GLY A 47 -58.56 -40.02 23.63
N ASN A 48 -59.28 -39.03 24.19
CA ASN A 48 -60.74 -38.91 24.19
C ASN A 48 -61.31 -37.81 23.29
N GLY A 49 -60.52 -37.32 22.31
CA GLY A 49 -60.92 -36.22 21.42
C GLY A 49 -60.98 -34.84 22.09
N ASN A 50 -61.39 -33.81 21.32
CA ASN A 50 -61.49 -32.41 21.75
C ASN A 50 -60.21 -31.90 22.48
N TYR A 51 -59.13 -31.86 21.75
CA TYR A 51 -57.79 -31.44 22.30
C TYR A 51 -57.73 -29.98 22.58
N GLN A 52 -57.07 -29.64 23.70
CA GLN A 52 -56.69 -28.30 24.08
C GLN A 52 -55.14 -28.21 23.95
N TYR A 53 -54.69 -27.21 23.24
CA TYR A 53 -53.29 -27.01 22.93
C TYR A 53 -52.71 -25.84 23.74
N THR A 54 -51.55 -26.02 24.32
CA THR A 54 -50.84 -24.95 25.03
C THR A 54 -49.37 -25.03 24.68
N TRP A 55 -48.87 -24.00 24.04
CA TRP A 55 -47.46 -23.85 23.73
C TRP A 55 -46.74 -23.04 24.80
N ASN A 56 -45.58 -23.54 25.28
CA ASN A 56 -44.66 -22.76 26.09
C ASN A 56 -43.80 -21.86 25.16
N GLY A 57 -43.60 -20.58 25.56
CA GLY A 57 -42.81 -19.61 24.82
C GLY A 57 -43.57 -18.72 23.85
N VAL A 58 -44.80 -19.10 23.49
CA VAL A 58 -45.71 -18.30 22.66
C VAL A 58 -47.14 -18.39 23.16
N SER A 59 -47.94 -17.36 22.96
CA SER A 59 -49.35 -17.35 23.32
C SER A 59 -50.20 -17.94 22.18
N SER A 60 -50.07 -19.26 21.92
CA SER A 60 -50.83 -19.95 20.90
C SER A 60 -51.62 -21.09 21.50
N THR A 61 -52.84 -21.30 20.99
CA THR A 61 -53.76 -22.41 21.32
C THR A 61 -54.09 -23.27 20.11
N THR A 62 -53.32 -23.13 19.04
CA THR A 62 -53.44 -23.96 17.83
C THR A 62 -52.53 -25.19 17.92
N GLU A 63 -52.87 -26.24 17.19
CA GLU A 63 -52.05 -27.44 17.07
C GLU A 63 -50.68 -27.14 16.53
N ASP A 64 -50.61 -26.35 15.46
CA ASP A 64 -49.42 -25.98 14.76
C ASP A 64 -48.93 -24.57 15.16
N LEU A 65 -47.64 -24.32 14.97
CA LEU A 65 -47.05 -22.98 15.05
C LEU A 65 -46.49 -22.54 13.68
N SER A 66 -46.65 -21.28 13.40
CA SER A 66 -45.98 -20.60 12.25
C SER A 66 -45.63 -19.18 12.61
N GLY A 67 -44.68 -18.61 11.88
CA GLY A 67 -44.22 -17.24 12.12
C GLY A 67 -43.43 -17.09 13.44
N ILE A 68 -42.63 -18.10 13.81
CA ILE A 68 -41.86 -18.16 15.04
C ILE A 68 -40.35 -18.03 14.76
N GLY A 69 -39.61 -17.53 15.71
CA GLY A 69 -38.14 -17.42 15.66
C GLY A 69 -37.45 -18.68 16.17
N ALA A 70 -36.11 -18.61 16.21
CA ALA A 70 -35.32 -19.68 16.82
C ALA A 70 -35.57 -19.77 18.33
N GLY A 71 -35.62 -20.99 18.83
CA GLY A 71 -35.91 -21.25 20.25
C GLY A 71 -36.39 -22.68 20.53
N GLN A 72 -36.63 -22.96 21.80
CA GLN A 72 -37.24 -24.20 22.23
C GLN A 72 -38.69 -23.99 22.52
N TYR A 73 -39.57 -24.80 21.87
CA TYR A 73 -41.01 -24.77 22.00
C TYR A 73 -41.50 -26.10 22.53
N THR A 74 -42.38 -26.06 23.53
CA THR A 74 -42.98 -27.25 24.11
C THR A 74 -44.51 -27.15 23.98
N LEU A 75 -45.12 -28.10 23.26
CA LEU A 75 -46.55 -28.27 23.20
C LEU A 75 -47.00 -29.22 24.33
N VAL A 76 -48.00 -28.80 25.04
CA VAL A 76 -48.78 -29.67 25.95
C VAL A 76 -50.21 -29.77 25.40
N VAL A 77 -50.66 -30.99 25.21
CA VAL A 77 -52.03 -31.28 24.78
C VAL A 77 -52.78 -31.95 25.91
N ILE A 78 -54.04 -31.54 26.11
CA ILE A 78 -55.00 -32.12 27.10
C ILE A 78 -56.22 -32.50 26.35
N ASP A 79 -56.71 -33.76 26.55
CA ASP A 79 -57.97 -34.27 26.00
C ASP A 79 -59.18 -33.92 26.92
N ASP A 80 -60.40 -34.26 26.47
CA ASP A 80 -61.69 -34.05 27.22
C ASP A 80 -61.74 -34.70 28.60
N LYS A 81 -60.92 -35.70 28.86
CA LYS A 81 -60.85 -36.43 30.12
C LYS A 81 -59.64 -36.02 30.99
N GLY A 82 -58.84 -35.08 30.52
CA GLY A 82 -57.69 -34.62 31.23
C GLY A 82 -56.42 -35.44 31.05
N CYS A 83 -56.36 -36.36 30.09
CA CYS A 83 -55.09 -37.00 29.72
C CYS A 83 -54.19 -36.02 29.01
N THR A 84 -52.91 -36.08 29.30
CA THR A 84 -51.92 -35.12 28.78
C THR A 84 -50.76 -35.83 28.08
N ASP A 85 -50.27 -35.23 27.02
CA ASP A 85 -48.96 -35.55 26.42
C ASP A 85 -48.26 -34.28 26.03
N SER A 86 -46.92 -34.33 25.84
CA SER A 86 -46.14 -33.18 25.51
C SER A 86 -45.02 -33.48 24.50
N LEU A 87 -44.76 -32.52 23.61
CA LEU A 87 -43.73 -32.59 22.60
C LEU A 87 -42.87 -31.35 22.68
N SER A 88 -41.53 -31.51 22.76
CA SER A 88 -40.57 -30.40 22.71
C SER A 88 -39.83 -30.41 21.38
N VAL A 89 -39.76 -29.23 20.73
CA VAL A 89 -39.14 -29.01 19.43
C VAL A 89 -38.17 -27.85 19.55
N THR A 90 -36.97 -27.99 18.97
CA THR A 90 -35.99 -26.91 18.86
C THR A 90 -35.98 -26.35 17.45
N VAL A 91 -36.35 -25.11 17.30
CA VAL A 91 -36.21 -24.33 16.06
C VAL A 91 -34.85 -23.67 16.04
N THR A 92 -34.10 -23.86 14.98
CA THR A 92 -32.78 -23.29 14.81
C THR A 92 -32.78 -22.15 13.76
N GLU A 93 -31.75 -21.33 13.78
CA GLU A 93 -31.49 -20.35 12.74
C GLU A 93 -30.05 -20.46 12.26
N PRO A 94 -29.73 -20.03 11.03
CA PRO A 94 -28.35 -19.96 10.55
C PRO A 94 -27.57 -18.87 11.27
N ASP A 95 -26.24 -18.96 11.21
CA ASP A 95 -25.38 -17.87 11.64
C ASP A 95 -25.66 -16.61 10.79
N SER A 96 -25.47 -15.43 11.38
CA SER A 96 -25.66 -14.16 10.68
C SER A 96 -24.75 -14.06 9.44
N LEU A 97 -25.33 -13.76 8.27
CA LEU A 97 -24.59 -13.51 7.05
C LEU A 97 -23.84 -12.18 7.17
N LEU A 98 -22.51 -12.24 7.14
CA LEU A 98 -21.61 -11.10 7.29
C LEU A 98 -20.63 -11.05 6.11
N ALA A 99 -20.31 -9.84 5.68
CA ALA A 99 -19.29 -9.59 4.66
C ALA A 99 -18.29 -8.54 5.15
N ASN A 100 -17.01 -8.81 4.92
CA ASN A 100 -15.89 -7.87 5.12
C ASN A 100 -15.16 -7.71 3.80
N TYR A 101 -14.39 -6.63 3.65
CA TYR A 101 -13.61 -6.40 2.45
C TYR A 101 -12.29 -5.69 2.75
N VAL A 102 -11.35 -5.82 1.82
CA VAL A 102 -10.08 -5.11 1.79
C VAL A 102 -9.89 -4.54 0.38
N LEU A 103 -9.51 -3.26 0.30
CA LEU A 103 -9.15 -2.61 -0.96
C LEU A 103 -7.64 -2.71 -1.19
N SER A 104 -7.22 -2.76 -2.45
CA SER A 104 -5.81 -2.55 -2.82
C SER A 104 -5.30 -1.23 -2.24
N SER A 105 -4.01 -1.19 -1.91
CA SER A 105 -3.39 0.00 -1.32
C SER A 105 -2.01 0.24 -1.93
N TYR A 106 -1.80 1.45 -2.42
CA TYR A 106 -0.55 1.96 -2.98
C TYR A 106 0.01 3.09 -2.15
N VAL A 107 1.23 3.51 -2.46
CA VAL A 107 1.85 4.67 -1.79
C VAL A 107 0.98 5.92 -2.00
N GLY A 108 0.79 6.69 -0.96
CA GLY A 108 -0.11 7.85 -0.98
C GLY A 108 -1.53 7.56 -0.51
N GLY A 109 -1.86 6.30 -0.17
CA GLY A 109 -3.19 5.90 0.34
C GLY A 109 -4.25 5.75 -0.74
N ASN A 110 -3.86 5.68 -2.01
CA ASN A 110 -4.74 5.42 -3.14
C ASN A 110 -4.95 3.92 -3.36
N ASN A 111 -5.98 3.56 -4.09
CA ASN A 111 -6.34 2.17 -4.37
C ASN A 111 -5.88 1.70 -5.76
N VAL A 112 -5.41 2.60 -6.60
CA VAL A 112 -4.73 2.32 -7.87
C VAL A 112 -3.36 2.99 -7.91
N SER A 113 -2.45 2.43 -8.72
CA SER A 113 -1.06 2.90 -8.75
C SER A 113 -0.92 4.30 -9.33
N CYS A 114 -1.61 4.58 -10.44
CA CYS A 114 -1.50 5.81 -11.22
C CYS A 114 -2.87 6.40 -11.52
N ASN A 115 -2.91 7.70 -11.79
CA ASN A 115 -4.12 8.32 -12.32
C ASN A 115 -4.54 7.65 -13.63
N GLY A 116 -5.79 7.21 -13.71
CA GLY A 116 -6.34 6.45 -14.83
C GLY A 116 -5.93 4.98 -14.90
N ALA A 117 -5.18 4.46 -13.91
CA ALA A 117 -4.87 3.03 -13.85
C ALA A 117 -6.11 2.20 -13.49
N ALA A 118 -6.11 0.94 -13.94
CA ALA A 118 -7.13 -0.03 -13.62
C ALA A 118 -6.48 -1.29 -13.02
N ASP A 119 -5.72 -1.10 -11.95
CA ASP A 119 -4.98 -2.14 -11.22
C ASP A 119 -5.44 -2.27 -9.76
N GLY A 120 -6.56 -1.65 -9.44
CA GLY A 120 -7.22 -1.75 -8.15
C GLY A 120 -7.91 -3.10 -7.93
N SER A 121 -8.19 -3.43 -6.68
CA SER A 121 -8.95 -4.63 -6.29
C SER A 121 -9.87 -4.37 -5.11
N PHE A 122 -10.93 -5.15 -5.07
CA PHE A 122 -11.89 -5.22 -3.97
C PHE A 122 -11.98 -6.70 -3.57
N ASP A 123 -11.32 -7.07 -2.48
CA ASP A 123 -11.22 -8.46 -1.97
C ASP A 123 -12.25 -8.63 -0.84
N VAL A 124 -13.19 -9.55 -1.02
CA VAL A 124 -14.35 -9.76 -0.15
C VAL A 124 -14.21 -11.09 0.58
N SER A 125 -14.64 -11.12 1.81
CA SER A 125 -14.74 -12.35 2.60
C SER A 125 -16.11 -12.45 3.25
N VAL A 126 -16.79 -13.59 3.07
CA VAL A 126 -18.16 -13.85 3.54
C VAL A 126 -18.15 -14.90 4.64
N GLN A 127 -18.94 -14.69 5.68
CA GLN A 127 -19.09 -15.61 6.81
C GLN A 127 -20.57 -15.75 7.19
N GLY A 128 -20.95 -16.92 7.71
CA GLY A 128 -22.34 -17.21 8.15
C GLY A 128 -23.29 -17.45 6.98
N GLY A 129 -24.60 -17.33 7.23
CA GLY A 129 -25.64 -17.66 6.26
C GLY A 129 -25.63 -19.12 5.84
N THR A 130 -26.25 -19.42 4.70
CA THR A 130 -26.38 -20.76 4.15
C THR A 130 -25.80 -20.83 2.73
N LEU A 131 -24.78 -21.68 2.53
CA LEU A 131 -24.15 -21.90 1.23
C LEU A 131 -25.12 -22.55 0.20
N PRO A 132 -24.94 -22.25 -1.12
CA PRO A 132 -23.94 -21.34 -1.73
C PRO A 132 -24.35 -19.88 -1.67
N TYR A 133 -23.35 -18.99 -1.82
CA TYR A 133 -23.59 -17.55 -1.99
C TYR A 133 -23.69 -17.18 -3.47
N SER A 134 -24.47 -16.14 -3.77
CA SER A 134 -24.52 -15.47 -5.05
C SER A 134 -24.12 -13.99 -4.89
N TYR A 135 -23.35 -13.47 -5.83
CA TYR A 135 -22.76 -12.14 -5.82
C TYR A 135 -23.33 -11.30 -6.95
N SER A 136 -23.59 -10.04 -6.67
CA SER A 136 -24.11 -9.09 -7.67
C SER A 136 -23.52 -7.71 -7.44
N TRP A 137 -22.53 -7.37 -8.27
CA TRP A 137 -21.92 -6.05 -8.27
C TRP A 137 -22.72 -5.04 -9.09
N ASN A 138 -22.61 -3.76 -8.77
CA ASN A 138 -23.17 -2.67 -9.58
C ASN A 138 -22.54 -2.59 -10.98
N THR A 139 -21.41 -3.23 -11.23
CA THR A 139 -20.75 -3.40 -12.52
C THR A 139 -21.35 -4.52 -13.37
N SER A 140 -22.29 -5.29 -12.83
CA SER A 140 -22.88 -6.53 -13.38
C SER A 140 -21.95 -7.76 -13.29
N ASP A 141 -20.84 -7.68 -12.59
CA ASP A 141 -20.01 -8.84 -12.24
C ASP A 141 -20.71 -9.71 -11.20
N THR A 142 -20.40 -11.01 -11.21
CA THR A 142 -20.95 -12.02 -10.30
C THR A 142 -19.89 -12.82 -9.56
N THR A 143 -18.65 -12.38 -9.62
CA THR A 143 -17.52 -12.93 -8.84
C THR A 143 -17.57 -12.45 -7.39
N GLU A 144 -16.95 -13.18 -6.47
CA GLU A 144 -16.80 -12.75 -5.08
C GLU A 144 -15.98 -11.48 -5.00
N ASP A 145 -14.81 -11.48 -5.66
CA ASP A 145 -13.87 -10.38 -5.70
C ASP A 145 -13.89 -9.65 -7.04
N LEU A 146 -13.45 -8.38 -7.01
CA LEU A 146 -13.10 -7.63 -8.21
C LEU A 146 -11.59 -7.36 -8.25
N SER A 147 -11.01 -7.47 -9.44
CA SER A 147 -9.62 -7.11 -9.71
C SER A 147 -9.52 -6.34 -11.02
N LEU A 148 -8.40 -5.64 -11.22
CA LEU A 148 -8.16 -4.81 -12.40
C LEU A 148 -9.25 -3.75 -12.59
N ILE A 149 -9.66 -3.12 -11.50
CA ILE A 149 -10.66 -2.06 -11.49
C ILE A 149 -10.00 -0.67 -11.34
N GLY A 150 -10.58 0.32 -11.98
CA GLY A 150 -10.14 1.71 -11.90
C GLY A 150 -10.88 2.50 -10.83
N GLN A 151 -10.65 3.81 -10.79
CA GLN A 151 -11.39 4.72 -9.94
C GLN A 151 -12.90 4.59 -10.14
N GLY A 152 -13.64 4.51 -9.05
CA GLY A 152 -15.10 4.43 -9.10
C GLY A 152 -15.72 3.98 -7.78
N TYR A 153 -17.04 4.06 -7.72
CA TYR A 153 -17.82 3.52 -6.62
C TYR A 153 -18.27 2.11 -6.95
N TYR A 154 -18.01 1.17 -6.04
CA TYR A 154 -18.34 -0.24 -6.17
C TYR A 154 -19.25 -0.66 -5.03
N SER A 155 -20.30 -1.40 -5.36
CA SER A 155 -21.21 -1.96 -4.37
C SER A 155 -21.55 -3.39 -4.74
N LEU A 156 -21.51 -4.28 -3.74
CA LEU A 156 -21.79 -5.67 -3.85
C LEU A 156 -23.01 -6.02 -2.99
N SER A 157 -23.95 -6.76 -3.58
CA SER A 157 -25.02 -7.48 -2.87
C SER A 157 -24.70 -8.95 -2.85
N ILE A 158 -24.69 -9.57 -1.68
CA ILE A 158 -24.43 -11.00 -1.47
C ILE A 158 -25.71 -11.61 -0.97
N THR A 159 -26.17 -12.67 -1.63
CA THR A 159 -27.37 -13.41 -1.26
C THR A 159 -27.01 -14.87 -1.00
N ASP A 160 -27.41 -15.41 0.12
CA ASP A 160 -27.21 -16.82 0.45
C ASP A 160 -28.28 -17.72 -0.18
N ALA A 161 -28.17 -19.05 0.03
CA ALA A 161 -29.11 -20.01 -0.53
C ALA A 161 -30.55 -19.88 -0.01
N ASN A 162 -30.75 -19.27 1.15
CA ASN A 162 -32.07 -19.02 1.74
C ASN A 162 -32.67 -17.67 1.35
N GLY A 163 -31.89 -16.83 0.60
CA GLY A 163 -32.30 -15.50 0.21
C GLY A 163 -31.94 -14.40 1.22
N CYS A 164 -31.12 -14.71 2.23
CA CYS A 164 -30.61 -13.70 3.16
C CYS A 164 -29.62 -12.80 2.44
N LEU A 165 -29.70 -11.48 2.70
CA LEU A 165 -28.95 -10.45 1.97
C LEU A 165 -28.02 -9.71 2.89
N VAL A 166 -26.78 -9.48 2.45
CA VAL A 166 -25.84 -8.50 3.01
C VAL A 166 -25.22 -7.69 1.87
N SER A 167 -24.82 -6.46 2.13
CA SER A 167 -24.16 -5.62 1.13
C SER A 167 -22.96 -4.90 1.72
N VAL A 168 -21.96 -4.71 0.87
CA VAL A 168 -20.77 -3.88 1.13
C VAL A 168 -20.57 -2.91 -0.02
N ALA A 169 -19.99 -1.74 0.27
CA ALA A 169 -19.71 -0.75 -0.77
C ALA A 169 -18.59 0.18 -0.32
N ASP A 170 -17.75 0.60 -1.28
CA ASP A 170 -16.71 1.60 -1.10
C ASP A 170 -16.27 2.17 -2.44
N SER A 171 -15.34 3.14 -2.40
CA SER A 171 -14.80 3.79 -3.58
C SER A 171 -13.33 3.46 -3.77
N ILE A 172 -12.95 3.06 -4.96
CA ILE A 172 -11.57 3.01 -5.42
C ILE A 172 -11.14 4.43 -5.77
N VAL A 173 -10.08 4.90 -5.14
CA VAL A 173 -9.54 6.25 -5.37
C VAL A 173 -8.20 6.20 -6.09
N GLU A 174 -7.96 7.17 -6.96
CA GLU A 174 -6.72 7.33 -7.72
C GLU A 174 -5.92 8.53 -7.24
N PRO A 175 -4.58 8.55 -7.44
CA PRO A 175 -3.76 9.72 -7.18
C PRO A 175 -4.06 10.86 -8.15
N ASP A 176 -3.68 12.08 -7.77
CA ASP A 176 -3.68 13.22 -8.69
C ASP A 176 -2.80 12.93 -9.92
N VAL A 177 -3.11 13.56 -11.05
CA VAL A 177 -2.30 13.42 -12.28
C VAL A 177 -0.86 13.84 -12.01
N LEU A 178 0.10 12.93 -12.26
CA LEU A 178 1.52 13.27 -12.22
C LEU A 178 1.82 14.29 -13.32
N SER A 179 2.31 15.45 -12.96
CA SER A 179 2.66 16.53 -13.87
C SER A 179 4.02 17.13 -13.51
N ALA A 180 4.73 17.63 -14.52
CA ALA A 180 6.02 18.27 -14.33
C ALA A 180 6.16 19.46 -15.26
N SER A 181 6.95 20.44 -14.84
CA SER A 181 7.43 21.53 -15.67
C SER A 181 8.95 21.63 -15.58
N ILE A 182 9.59 22.06 -16.66
CA ILE A 182 11.02 22.23 -16.74
C ILE A 182 11.33 23.69 -17.10
N ALA A 183 12.41 24.22 -16.56
CA ALA A 183 12.89 25.56 -16.84
C ALA A 183 14.42 25.53 -17.03
N ALA A 184 14.89 26.13 -18.11
CA ALA A 184 16.31 26.23 -18.45
C ALA A 184 16.80 27.67 -18.35
N THR A 185 18.10 27.84 -18.03
CA THR A 185 18.82 29.08 -18.13
C THR A 185 19.97 28.91 -19.13
N ASP A 186 20.07 29.83 -20.08
CA ASP A 186 21.06 29.78 -21.14
C ASP A 186 22.48 29.99 -20.62
N VAL A 187 23.49 29.51 -21.36
CA VAL A 187 24.89 29.80 -21.06
C VAL A 187 25.24 31.24 -21.41
N SER A 188 26.12 31.85 -20.61
CA SER A 188 26.51 33.27 -20.78
C SER A 188 27.37 33.51 -22.00
N CYS A 189 28.15 32.52 -22.45
CA CYS A 189 29.10 32.63 -23.56
C CYS A 189 28.98 31.43 -24.51
N ASN A 190 29.35 31.61 -25.78
CA ASN A 190 29.45 30.49 -26.73
C ASN A 190 30.44 29.44 -26.21
N GLY A 191 29.98 28.17 -26.13
CA GLY A 191 30.77 27.09 -25.53
C GLY A 191 30.86 27.13 -24.00
N GLY A 192 30.09 28.01 -23.34
CA GLY A 192 29.99 28.08 -21.88
C GLY A 192 29.38 26.81 -21.25
N THR A 193 29.63 26.68 -19.94
CA THR A 193 29.12 25.55 -19.14
C THR A 193 28.40 26.04 -17.89
N ASP A 194 27.85 27.24 -17.91
CA ASP A 194 27.20 27.91 -16.79
C ASP A 194 25.65 27.89 -16.90
N GLY A 195 25.12 27.15 -17.86
CA GLY A 195 23.69 26.92 -17.98
C GLY A 195 23.11 26.10 -16.82
N THR A 196 21.78 26.20 -16.62
CA THR A 196 21.08 25.42 -15.61
C THR A 196 19.77 24.86 -16.18
N VAL A 197 19.31 23.75 -15.65
CA VAL A 197 18.00 23.18 -15.94
C VAL A 197 17.38 22.73 -14.62
N ALA A 198 16.12 23.10 -14.36
CA ALA A 198 15.40 22.71 -13.15
C ALA A 198 14.03 22.13 -13.50
N VAL A 199 13.57 21.13 -12.76
CA VAL A 199 12.25 20.53 -12.89
C VAL A 199 11.43 20.78 -11.63
N SER A 200 10.14 21.04 -11.81
CA SER A 200 9.16 21.11 -10.73
C SER A 200 8.09 20.05 -10.97
N VAL A 201 7.78 19.26 -9.95
CA VAL A 201 6.87 18.10 -10.03
C VAL A 201 5.66 18.35 -9.15
N SER A 202 4.49 17.93 -9.60
CA SER A 202 3.24 17.94 -8.82
C SER A 202 2.34 16.75 -9.18
N GLY A 203 1.43 16.36 -8.25
CA GLY A 203 0.58 15.20 -8.42
C GLY A 203 1.35 13.87 -8.30
N GLY A 204 0.73 12.75 -8.69
CA GLY A 204 1.27 11.42 -8.47
C GLY A 204 1.44 11.09 -6.99
N SER A 205 2.27 10.11 -6.70
CA SER A 205 2.55 9.62 -5.33
C SER A 205 4.05 9.74 -5.03
N GLY A 206 4.45 10.79 -4.29
CA GLY A 206 5.86 10.94 -3.90
C GLY A 206 6.36 9.84 -2.96
N PRO A 207 7.69 9.64 -2.82
CA PRO A 207 8.76 10.45 -3.40
C PRO A 207 8.96 10.22 -4.91
N TYR A 208 9.52 11.21 -5.58
CA TYR A 208 9.81 11.14 -7.01
C TYR A 208 11.28 10.83 -7.28
N THR A 209 11.54 10.14 -8.38
CA THR A 209 12.90 9.97 -8.95
C THR A 209 12.97 10.73 -10.26
N VAL A 210 13.99 11.57 -10.43
CA VAL A 210 14.22 12.34 -11.67
C VAL A 210 15.46 11.78 -12.38
N ASN A 211 15.27 11.32 -13.61
CA ASN A 211 16.36 10.85 -14.47
C ASN A 211 16.57 11.83 -15.61
N TRP A 212 17.80 12.35 -15.72
CA TRP A 212 18.18 13.31 -16.74
C TRP A 212 18.87 12.64 -17.92
N SER A 213 18.59 13.14 -19.11
CA SER A 213 19.33 12.84 -20.33
C SER A 213 19.53 14.10 -21.15
N ALA A 214 20.61 14.13 -21.92
CA ALA A 214 20.95 15.28 -22.77
C ALA A 214 21.21 14.84 -24.21
N SER A 215 20.89 15.74 -25.17
CA SER A 215 21.09 15.54 -26.60
C SER A 215 21.44 16.87 -27.28
N ASN A 216 21.73 16.82 -28.59
CA ASN A 216 22.03 18.01 -29.42
C ASN A 216 23.18 18.88 -28.86
N GLY A 217 24.26 18.24 -28.37
CA GLY A 217 25.45 18.93 -27.83
C GLY A 217 25.35 19.22 -26.32
N GLY A 218 24.20 19.05 -25.71
CA GLY A 218 24.02 19.16 -24.28
C GLY A 218 24.91 18.13 -23.54
N GLN A 219 25.65 18.59 -22.56
CA GLN A 219 26.40 17.71 -21.67
C GLN A 219 25.95 17.97 -20.24
N ILE A 220 25.69 16.88 -19.55
CA ILE A 220 25.43 16.89 -18.12
C ILE A 220 26.78 16.84 -17.45
N ASN A 221 27.37 18.01 -17.21
CA ASN A 221 28.61 18.16 -16.44
C ASN A 221 28.30 18.34 -14.94
N SER A 222 27.10 17.97 -14.50
CA SER A 222 26.75 18.08 -13.10
C SER A 222 27.63 17.13 -12.29
N ALA A 223 28.58 17.70 -11.62
CA ALA A 223 29.27 17.02 -10.55
C ALA A 223 28.23 16.71 -9.47
N ILE A 224 27.80 15.44 -9.39
CA ILE A 224 26.84 14.97 -8.39
C ILE A 224 27.47 15.07 -7.02
N GLY A 225 26.83 15.81 -6.12
CA GLY A 225 27.28 15.98 -4.75
C GLY A 225 27.05 14.73 -3.91
N VAL A 226 28.10 14.02 -3.56
CA VAL A 226 28.03 12.94 -2.57
C VAL A 226 28.47 13.48 -1.22
N THR A 227 27.55 13.51 -0.26
CA THR A 227 27.86 13.92 1.11
C THR A 227 28.21 12.70 1.95
N PHE A 228 29.47 12.58 2.29
CA PHE A 228 30.00 11.56 3.18
C PHE A 228 29.74 11.93 4.64
N ARG A 229 29.38 10.97 5.45
CA ARG A 229 29.13 11.17 6.88
C ARG A 229 29.75 10.03 7.68
N VAL A 230 30.45 10.37 8.77
CA VAL A 230 30.98 9.39 9.72
C VAL A 230 30.64 9.80 11.16
N ASP A 231 30.27 8.84 11.98
CA ASP A 231 30.08 9.00 13.40
C ASP A 231 31.33 8.45 14.12
N MET A 232 32.04 9.32 14.82
CA MET A 232 33.25 8.97 15.54
C MET A 232 33.00 8.29 16.90
N GLY A 233 31.73 8.17 17.33
CA GLY A 233 31.30 7.37 18.47
C GLY A 233 32.03 7.68 19.79
N GLY A 234 32.45 8.93 19.98
CA GLY A 234 33.18 9.35 21.17
C GLY A 234 34.70 9.03 21.14
N LEU A 235 35.24 8.64 19.97
CA LEU A 235 36.70 8.55 19.78
C LEU A 235 37.35 9.91 19.90
N SER A 236 38.60 9.92 20.38
CA SER A 236 39.40 11.15 20.39
C SER A 236 39.73 11.53 18.95
N ILE A 237 39.45 12.79 18.58
CA ILE A 237 39.75 13.30 17.26
C ILE A 237 41.22 13.77 17.21
N ASP A 238 41.92 13.34 16.18
CA ASP A 238 43.29 13.79 15.92
C ASP A 238 43.30 15.32 15.65
N PRO A 239 44.28 16.05 16.11
CA PRO A 239 44.39 17.50 15.83
C PRO A 239 44.41 17.88 14.33
N SER A 240 44.77 16.94 13.44
CA SER A 240 44.73 17.15 11.98
C SER A 240 43.33 16.96 11.39
N GLY A 241 42.32 16.49 12.19
CA GLY A 241 40.94 16.40 11.77
C GLY A 241 40.49 15.00 11.34
N VAL A 242 39.30 14.95 10.75
CA VAL A 242 38.70 13.76 10.18
C VAL A 242 38.51 13.96 8.69
N ASP A 243 38.99 13.03 7.88
CA ASP A 243 38.97 13.11 6.42
C ASP A 243 38.26 11.90 5.81
N VAL A 244 37.72 12.07 4.61
CA VAL A 244 37.43 10.99 3.69
C VAL A 244 38.46 10.99 2.56
N VAL A 245 39.13 9.87 2.35
CA VAL A 245 40.09 9.71 1.26
C VAL A 245 39.48 8.82 0.18
N LEU A 246 39.45 9.34 -1.03
CA LEU A 246 38.95 8.66 -2.21
C LEU A 246 40.05 7.78 -2.84
N SER A 247 39.65 6.77 -3.59
CA SER A 247 40.55 5.87 -4.32
C SER A 247 41.49 6.63 -5.31
N SER A 248 41.09 7.84 -5.73
CA SER A 248 41.92 8.75 -6.52
C SER A 248 43.11 9.33 -5.73
N GLY A 249 43.15 9.15 -4.41
CA GLY A 249 44.11 9.78 -3.51
C GLY A 249 43.70 11.17 -3.04
N GLN A 250 42.57 11.69 -3.47
CA GLN A 250 42.02 12.96 -3.00
C GLN A 250 41.50 12.81 -1.57
N ALA A 251 41.94 13.65 -0.66
CA ALA A 251 41.37 13.79 0.67
C ALA A 251 40.38 14.95 0.70
N VAL A 252 39.31 14.79 1.43
CA VAL A 252 38.26 15.79 1.68
C VAL A 252 38.06 15.91 3.18
N ASP A 253 38.34 17.07 3.72
CA ASP A 253 38.22 17.37 5.15
C ASP A 253 36.76 17.38 5.56
N LEU A 254 36.39 16.66 6.62
CA LEU A 254 35.07 16.64 7.17
C LEU A 254 34.91 17.66 8.29
N VAL A 255 33.76 18.32 8.30
CA VAL A 255 33.38 19.24 9.37
C VAL A 255 32.36 18.64 10.31
N THR A 256 32.44 19.01 11.59
CA THR A 256 31.50 18.58 12.60
C THR A 256 30.13 19.21 12.34
N VAL A 257 29.08 18.38 12.35
CA VAL A 257 27.66 18.82 12.17
C VAL A 257 26.76 18.51 13.35
N ALA A 258 27.14 17.50 14.14
CA ALA A 258 26.48 17.14 15.40
C ALA A 258 27.50 16.40 16.27
N ASP A 259 27.30 16.32 17.57
CA ASP A 259 28.20 15.84 18.62
C ASP A 259 29.43 15.00 18.20
N SER A 260 29.19 13.87 17.53
CA SER A 260 30.27 12.99 17.03
C SER A 260 30.23 12.78 15.53
N VAL A 261 29.34 13.47 14.81
CA VAL A 261 29.12 13.28 13.37
C VAL A 261 29.84 14.34 12.57
N TYR A 262 30.67 13.87 11.64
CA TYR A 262 31.45 14.68 10.70
C TYR A 262 30.94 14.47 9.29
N MET A 263 30.92 15.50 8.46
CA MET A 263 30.48 15.42 7.07
C MET A 263 31.27 16.31 6.12
N ALA A 264 31.35 15.88 4.87
CA ALA A 264 31.82 16.70 3.74
C ALA A 264 31.11 16.25 2.45
N THR A 265 30.98 17.15 1.49
CA THR A 265 30.47 16.86 0.16
C THR A 265 31.59 16.91 -0.86
N ALA A 266 31.72 15.83 -1.63
CA ALA A 266 32.59 15.80 -2.81
C ALA A 266 31.74 15.58 -4.06
N PHE A 267 32.21 15.99 -5.22
CA PHE A 267 31.48 15.99 -6.46
C PHE A 267 32.02 14.95 -7.45
N PHE A 268 31.16 14.19 -8.09
CA PHE A 268 31.48 13.10 -9.00
C PHE A 268 30.58 13.16 -10.22
N ASN A 269 30.93 12.42 -11.30
CA ASN A 269 30.05 12.26 -12.45
C ASN A 269 29.03 11.14 -12.21
N MET A 270 27.88 11.23 -12.88
CA MET A 270 26.89 10.17 -12.87
C MET A 270 27.50 8.88 -13.44
N GLY A 271 27.32 7.76 -12.73
CA GLY A 271 27.87 6.46 -13.10
C GLY A 271 29.27 6.17 -12.54
N ASP A 272 29.93 7.16 -11.93
CA ASP A 272 31.23 6.92 -11.30
C ASP A 272 31.09 5.88 -10.17
N THR A 273 32.06 4.97 -10.11
CA THR A 273 32.23 4.07 -8.97
C THR A 273 33.26 4.65 -8.05
N VAL A 274 32.81 5.15 -6.91
CA VAL A 274 33.66 5.82 -5.92
C VAL A 274 34.01 4.85 -4.82
N LYS A 275 35.30 4.64 -4.59
CA LYS A 275 35.82 3.92 -3.43
C LYS A 275 36.36 4.90 -2.45
N TYR A 276 36.08 4.74 -1.18
CA TYR A 276 36.44 5.69 -0.14
C TYR A 276 36.68 5.05 1.22
N ARG A 277 37.38 5.76 2.10
CA ARG A 277 37.64 5.38 3.46
C ARG A 277 37.76 6.61 4.34
N PHE A 278 37.34 6.50 5.59
CA PHE A 278 37.51 7.58 6.56
C PHE A 278 38.85 7.49 7.28
N PHE A 279 39.36 8.63 7.67
CA PHE A 279 40.60 8.79 8.43
C PHE A 279 40.33 9.68 9.63
N ASN A 280 41.01 9.39 10.74
CA ASN A 280 41.14 10.25 11.90
C ASN A 280 42.62 10.61 12.02
N GLY A 281 42.97 11.76 11.48
CA GLY A 281 44.35 12.10 11.23
C GLY A 281 45.03 11.10 10.28
N SER A 282 46.17 10.53 10.71
CA SER A 282 46.88 9.51 9.92
C SER A 282 46.32 8.07 10.07
N VAL A 283 45.33 7.87 10.93
CA VAL A 283 44.77 6.55 11.22
C VAL A 283 43.58 6.27 10.34
N ALA A 284 43.73 5.34 9.40
CA ALA A 284 42.61 4.87 8.56
C ALA A 284 41.63 4.00 9.36
N GLU A 285 40.34 4.08 9.02
CA GLU A 285 39.36 3.10 9.52
C GLU A 285 39.70 1.69 9.04
N ILE A 286 39.41 0.69 9.86
CA ILE A 286 39.44 -0.72 9.45
C ILE A 286 38.02 -1.09 9.03
N VAL A 287 37.76 -1.12 7.72
CA VAL A 287 36.47 -1.55 7.18
C VAL A 287 36.35 -3.07 7.34
N PRO A 288 35.35 -3.61 8.03
CA PRO A 288 35.16 -5.05 8.16
C PRO A 288 34.96 -5.73 6.79
N VAL A 289 35.44 -6.97 6.65
CA VAL A 289 35.46 -7.76 5.40
C VAL A 289 34.08 -7.90 4.75
N ASN A 290 33.02 -7.88 5.54
CA ASN A 290 31.63 -8.04 5.10
C ASN A 290 30.94 -6.75 4.63
N CYS A 291 31.61 -5.61 4.73
CA CYS A 291 31.08 -4.33 4.28
C CYS A 291 31.95 -3.59 3.27
N GLY A 292 33.06 -4.18 2.86
CA GLY A 292 33.92 -3.70 1.77
C GLY A 292 33.73 -4.55 0.51
N VAL A 293 33.69 -3.92 -0.65
CA VAL A 293 33.31 -4.58 -1.92
C VAL A 293 34.54 -4.99 -2.75
N THR A 294 35.73 -4.48 -2.44
CA THR A 294 36.91 -4.79 -3.25
C THR A 294 38.10 -5.28 -2.43
N GLN A 295 38.62 -6.41 -2.85
CA GLN A 295 39.86 -6.97 -2.35
C GLN A 295 41.06 -6.34 -3.09
N ASN A 296 41.70 -5.37 -2.48
CA ASN A 296 43.13 -5.26 -2.66
C ASN A 296 43.77 -5.85 -1.40
N LEU A 297 44.75 -6.72 -1.53
CA LEU A 297 45.25 -7.71 -0.55
C LEU A 297 45.60 -7.19 0.85
N THR A 298 45.36 -5.91 1.17
CA THR A 298 45.70 -5.31 2.48
C THR A 298 44.70 -4.31 3.06
N LEU A 299 43.71 -3.82 2.30
CA LEU A 299 42.81 -2.76 2.78
C LEU A 299 41.43 -2.87 2.11
N PHE A 300 40.37 -3.03 2.89
CA PHE A 300 38.99 -2.93 2.40
C PHE A 300 38.58 -1.46 2.31
N GLU A 301 37.93 -1.12 1.20
CA GLU A 301 37.37 0.21 0.94
C GLU A 301 35.86 0.11 0.80
N ARG A 302 35.16 1.18 1.14
CA ARG A 302 33.73 1.30 0.84
C ARG A 302 33.55 1.65 -0.63
N GLU A 303 32.49 1.18 -1.24
CA GLU A 303 32.18 1.44 -2.65
C GLU A 303 30.79 2.02 -2.80
N LEU A 304 30.65 3.01 -3.67
CA LEU A 304 29.40 3.65 -4.03
C LEU A 304 29.35 3.86 -5.54
N ILE A 305 28.20 3.54 -6.17
CA ILE A 305 27.92 3.96 -7.55
C ILE A 305 27.12 5.27 -7.47
N VAL A 306 27.65 6.30 -8.10
CA VAL A 306 27.04 7.64 -8.07
C VAL A 306 25.89 7.69 -9.07
N THR A 307 24.67 7.82 -8.58
CA THR A 307 23.46 7.87 -9.43
C THR A 307 22.70 9.18 -9.30
N SER A 308 22.93 9.95 -8.24
CA SER A 308 22.24 11.21 -7.93
C SER A 308 22.95 11.92 -6.79
N ASP A 309 22.58 13.16 -6.51
CA ASP A 309 22.97 13.82 -5.27
C ASP A 309 22.57 12.95 -4.08
N THR A 310 23.54 12.56 -3.27
CA THR A 310 23.35 11.59 -2.20
C THR A 310 24.01 12.06 -0.92
N THR A 311 23.23 12.11 0.16
CA THR A 311 23.76 12.19 1.52
C THR A 311 23.81 10.78 2.10
N LEU A 312 25.00 10.26 2.29
CA LEU A 312 25.16 8.95 2.92
C LEU A 312 24.74 9.00 4.39
N SER A 313 24.07 7.95 4.86
CA SER A 313 23.83 7.80 6.30
C SER A 313 25.16 7.80 7.04
N ALA A 314 25.23 8.46 8.21
CA ALA A 314 26.43 8.41 9.03
C ALA A 314 26.75 6.96 9.40
N VAL A 315 27.99 6.55 9.21
CA VAL A 315 28.49 5.23 9.62
C VAL A 315 29.43 5.39 10.82
N LEU A 316 29.37 4.46 11.75
CA LEU A 316 30.32 4.44 12.86
C LEU A 316 31.72 4.13 12.30
N PHE A 317 32.73 4.92 12.69
CA PHE A 317 34.13 4.75 12.26
C PHE A 317 34.61 3.30 12.50
N GLY A 318 35.07 2.63 11.44
CA GLY A 318 35.48 1.23 11.50
C GLY A 318 34.35 0.21 11.58
N SER A 319 33.10 0.55 11.30
CA SER A 319 31.92 -0.32 11.37
C SER A 319 31.14 -0.37 10.06
N CYS A 320 30.38 -1.47 9.84
CA CYS A 320 29.38 -1.55 8.76
C CYS A 320 28.04 -0.92 9.12
N SER A 321 27.78 -0.73 10.41
CA SER A 321 26.48 -0.25 10.88
C SER A 321 26.39 1.26 10.75
N ALA A 322 25.27 1.75 10.21
CA ALA A 322 24.89 3.15 10.39
C ALA A 322 24.77 3.42 11.91
N SER A 323 25.23 4.56 12.37
CA SER A 323 24.96 4.98 13.74
C SER A 323 23.43 5.10 13.94
N VAL A 324 22.95 4.79 15.15
CA VAL A 324 21.51 4.72 15.49
C VAL A 324 20.79 6.08 15.45
N LEU A 325 21.41 7.10 14.84
CA LEU A 325 20.81 8.39 14.59
C LEU A 325 19.94 8.34 13.31
N GLY A 326 18.78 7.72 13.45
CA GLY A 326 17.67 7.75 12.49
C GLY A 326 17.73 6.62 11.47
N THR A 327 16.67 5.82 11.47
CA THR A 327 16.27 4.94 10.37
C THR A 327 15.89 5.78 9.15
N GLY A 328 16.88 6.41 8.53
CA GLY A 328 16.78 7.06 7.25
C GLY A 328 17.26 6.07 6.20
N GLY A 329 16.34 5.36 5.57
CA GLY A 329 16.63 4.74 4.28
C GLY A 329 17.22 5.79 3.36
N TYR A 330 18.01 5.35 2.40
CA TYR A 330 18.62 6.19 1.37
C TYR A 330 17.61 7.21 0.87
N ALA A 331 17.66 8.45 1.37
CA ALA A 331 16.97 9.55 0.74
C ALA A 331 17.81 9.93 -0.49
N VAL A 332 17.54 9.26 -1.60
CA VAL A 332 17.92 9.77 -2.91
C VAL A 332 17.05 11.00 -3.10
N THR A 333 17.55 12.16 -2.74
CA THR A 333 16.98 13.40 -3.26
C THR A 333 17.39 13.40 -4.74
N ALA A 334 16.44 13.05 -5.61
CA ALA A 334 16.61 13.27 -7.03
C ALA A 334 17.03 14.73 -7.23
N ALA A 335 18.09 14.95 -7.99
CA ALA A 335 18.50 16.32 -8.30
C ALA A 335 17.37 16.97 -9.10
N ASP A 336 16.61 17.84 -8.48
CA ASP A 336 15.54 18.61 -9.16
C ASP A 336 16.13 19.58 -10.19
N SER A 337 17.46 19.74 -10.20
CA SER A 337 18.15 20.66 -11.08
C SER A 337 19.54 20.16 -11.47
N LEU A 338 19.95 20.50 -12.68
CA LEU A 338 21.30 20.39 -13.18
C LEU A 338 21.90 21.79 -13.25
N THR A 339 23.16 21.92 -12.82
CA THR A 339 23.96 23.13 -12.94
C THR A 339 25.20 22.86 -13.79
N ALA A 340 25.86 23.88 -14.26
CA ALA A 340 27.07 23.75 -15.09
C ALA A 340 26.85 22.94 -16.38
N VAL A 341 25.67 23.09 -17.02
CA VAL A 341 25.35 22.40 -18.29
C VAL A 341 25.79 23.24 -19.50
N THR A 342 26.10 22.56 -20.61
CA THR A 342 26.37 23.20 -21.92
C THR A 342 25.08 23.47 -22.66
N ALA A 343 25.14 24.25 -23.73
CA ALA A 343 24.02 24.38 -24.64
C ALA A 343 23.62 23.04 -25.24
N GLY A 344 22.30 22.77 -25.29
CA GLY A 344 21.72 21.51 -25.77
C GLY A 344 20.32 21.29 -25.28
N THR A 345 19.74 20.13 -25.59
CA THR A 345 18.40 19.73 -25.16
C THR A 345 18.51 18.77 -23.98
N PHE A 346 17.76 19.05 -22.94
CA PHE A 346 17.71 18.24 -21.70
C PHE A 346 16.33 17.67 -21.50
N THR A 347 16.26 16.40 -21.16
CA THR A 347 15.02 15.70 -20.84
C THR A 347 15.07 15.19 -19.42
N ALA A 348 14.09 15.54 -18.61
CA ALA A 348 13.85 14.96 -17.30
C ALA A 348 12.74 13.91 -17.42
N THR A 349 13.02 12.68 -17.02
CA THR A 349 12.04 11.63 -16.82
C THR A 349 11.78 11.47 -15.34
N ILE A 350 10.58 11.78 -14.91
CA ILE A 350 10.14 11.72 -13.52
C ILE A 350 9.37 10.42 -13.35
N VAL A 351 9.71 9.68 -12.27
CA VAL A 351 8.99 8.47 -11.88
C VAL A 351 8.58 8.65 -10.42
N ASP A 352 7.31 8.41 -10.12
CA ASP A 352 6.78 8.47 -8.77
C ASP A 352 7.00 7.14 -8.01
N ALA A 353 6.60 7.08 -6.74
CA ALA A 353 6.80 5.93 -5.89
C ALA A 353 6.01 4.67 -6.31
N ASN A 354 4.95 4.84 -7.10
CA ASN A 354 4.14 3.75 -7.64
C ASN A 354 4.55 3.34 -9.07
N GLY A 355 5.57 4.02 -9.65
CA GLY A 355 6.09 3.74 -10.99
C GLY A 355 5.42 4.52 -12.12
N CYS A 356 4.53 5.47 -11.81
CA CYS A 356 3.95 6.37 -12.81
C CYS A 356 5.03 7.32 -13.32
N SER A 357 5.09 7.55 -14.63
CA SER A 357 6.17 8.34 -15.22
C SER A 357 5.69 9.40 -16.19
N ILE A 358 6.41 10.52 -16.22
CA ILE A 358 6.25 11.60 -17.19
C ILE A 358 7.63 12.09 -17.61
N ALA A 359 7.76 12.55 -18.87
CA ALA A 359 8.96 13.18 -19.36
C ALA A 359 8.67 14.60 -19.83
N VAL A 360 9.55 15.52 -19.45
CA VAL A 360 9.53 16.92 -19.90
C VAL A 360 10.90 17.29 -20.44
N LEU A 361 10.92 18.21 -21.40
CA LEU A 361 12.17 18.64 -22.04
C LEU A 361 12.22 20.17 -22.19
N ASP A 362 13.45 20.70 -22.18
CA ASP A 362 13.74 22.09 -22.48
C ASP A 362 15.15 22.20 -23.07
N SER A 363 15.52 23.37 -23.61
CA SER A 363 16.78 23.58 -24.27
C SER A 363 17.52 24.77 -23.66
N VAL A 364 18.80 24.54 -23.39
CA VAL A 364 19.78 25.58 -23.04
C VAL A 364 20.39 26.09 -24.34
N SER A 365 20.27 27.38 -24.62
CA SER A 365 20.86 27.99 -25.79
C SER A 365 22.21 28.64 -25.44
N GLN A 366 22.95 29.03 -26.47
CA GLN A 366 24.21 29.79 -26.34
C GLN A 366 24.21 30.98 -27.28
N PRO A 367 24.89 32.09 -26.93
CA PRO A 367 25.06 33.22 -27.83
C PRO A 367 25.92 32.83 -29.01
N ASP A 368 25.87 33.66 -30.05
CA ASP A 368 26.72 33.52 -31.22
C ASP A 368 28.20 33.63 -30.87
N VAL A 369 29.06 33.04 -31.69
CA VAL A 369 30.52 33.14 -31.55
C VAL A 369 30.94 34.58 -31.71
N LEU A 370 31.65 35.10 -30.72
CA LEU A 370 32.31 36.42 -30.87
C LEU A 370 33.44 36.32 -31.90
N VAL A 371 33.27 36.99 -33.00
CA VAL A 371 34.28 37.03 -34.07
C VAL A 371 34.95 38.41 -34.07
N ILE A 372 36.24 38.40 -33.93
CA ILE A 372 37.05 39.59 -34.08
C ILE A 372 37.71 39.53 -35.46
N THR A 373 37.39 40.49 -36.29
CA THR A 373 38.03 40.66 -37.62
C THR A 373 39.00 41.81 -37.60
N LEU A 374 40.17 41.61 -38.20
CA LEU A 374 41.08 42.69 -38.45
C LEU A 374 40.50 43.59 -39.54
N ASP A 375 40.07 44.79 -39.20
CA ASP A 375 39.54 45.74 -40.14
C ASP A 375 40.67 46.54 -40.82
N THR A 376 41.56 47.04 -40.04
CA THR A 376 42.69 47.86 -40.59
C THR A 376 43.98 47.54 -39.87
N LEU A 377 45.02 47.42 -40.64
CA LEU A 377 46.43 47.44 -40.16
C LEU A 377 47.13 48.58 -40.82
N VAL A 378 47.65 49.54 -40.02
CA VAL A 378 48.49 50.65 -40.53
C VAL A 378 49.85 50.43 -39.96
N ASP A 379 50.80 50.20 -40.84
CA ASP A 379 52.19 50.10 -40.47
C ASP A 379 52.76 51.47 -40.05
N ALA A 380 53.74 51.47 -39.16
CA ALA A 380 54.46 52.72 -38.79
C ALA A 380 55.11 53.36 -40.00
N SER A 381 54.90 54.63 -40.14
CA SER A 381 55.39 55.37 -41.31
C SER A 381 56.89 55.46 -41.48
N CYS A 382 57.66 55.34 -40.41
CA CYS A 382 59.14 55.39 -40.37
C CYS A 382 59.67 54.46 -39.26
N PRO A 383 60.95 54.04 -39.35
CA PRO A 383 61.61 53.35 -38.23
C PRO A 383 61.56 54.19 -36.97
N GLN A 384 61.12 53.60 -35.85
CA GLN A 384 60.99 54.24 -34.53
C GLN A 384 59.83 55.24 -34.37
N THR A 385 58.87 55.31 -35.33
CA THR A 385 57.56 55.99 -35.11
C THR A 385 56.58 55.09 -34.42
N VAL A 386 55.66 55.66 -33.63
CA VAL A 386 54.62 54.95 -32.92
C VAL A 386 53.21 55.24 -33.52
N ASP A 387 53.19 55.49 -34.84
CA ASP A 387 51.99 55.90 -35.56
C ASP A 387 51.24 54.72 -36.30
N GLY A 388 51.79 53.53 -36.18
CA GLY A 388 51.04 52.31 -36.58
C GLY A 388 49.88 51.99 -35.61
N TYR A 389 48.77 51.51 -36.12
CA TYR A 389 47.61 51.05 -35.29
C TYR A 389 46.92 49.83 -35.89
N LEU A 390 46.23 49.10 -35.00
CA LEU A 390 45.42 47.96 -35.31
C LEU A 390 43.96 48.32 -35.03
N GLY A 391 43.09 48.29 -36.02
CA GLY A 391 41.70 48.45 -35.90
C GLY A 391 41.03 47.06 -35.91
N VAL A 392 40.07 46.78 -34.97
CA VAL A 392 39.28 45.58 -34.89
C VAL A 392 37.81 45.97 -34.91
N LEU A 393 36.99 45.14 -35.56
CA LEU A 393 35.53 45.21 -35.61
C LEU A 393 34.93 44.05 -34.86
#